data_0d36f778d6a7f5e4826dcde91e54b3ef
#
_entry.id   0d36f778d6a7f5e4826dcde91e54b3ef
#
_cell.length_a   1.000
_cell.length_b   1.000
_cell.length_c   1.000
_cell.angle_alpha   90.00
_cell.angle_beta   90.00
_cell.angle_gamma   90.00
#
_symmetry.space_group_name_H-M   'P 1'
#
loop_
_entity.id
_entity.type
_entity.pdbx_description
1 polymer ?
#
loop_
_entity_poly.entity_id
_entity_poly.type
_entity_poly.pdbx_seq_one_letter_code
_entity_poly.pdbx_strand_id
1 'polypeptide(L)'
;VEKLDRGITAINTGNGMLVSWRYLANDTENTTFKLYRNDELIYTSEKDMSTCYLDKDGSASSIYRVDSIENGSVKSSETCTLISNNSYFDIPMDVPKAQTSGVSYSPNDCTVGDVDGDGQYEIFVKWDPSNSKDNSQKGKTDKVFIDCYKLDGSKLWRIDLGVNIRA
;
A
#
# COMPACT_ATOMS: atom_id res chain seq x y z
N VAL A 1 9.10 16.18 -4.60
CA VAL A 1 8.29 15.76 -3.44
C VAL A 1 7.01 15.22 -4.00
N GLU A 2 6.71 13.96 -3.71
CA GLU A 2 5.45 13.30 -4.09
C GLU A 2 4.27 14.03 -3.46
N LYS A 3 3.18 14.16 -4.19
CA LYS A 3 1.93 14.74 -3.71
C LYS A 3 0.97 13.61 -3.32
N LEU A 4 1.29 12.95 -2.23
CA LEU A 4 0.49 11.82 -1.75
C LEU A 4 -0.86 12.28 -1.19
N ASP A 5 -1.86 11.42 -1.36
CA ASP A 5 -3.12 11.48 -0.62
C ASP A 5 -2.94 10.98 0.83
N ARG A 6 -4.00 10.97 1.63
CA ARG A 6 -3.95 10.44 3.02
C ARG A 6 -3.77 8.92 3.07
N GLY A 7 -3.95 8.20 1.97
CA GLY A 7 -3.83 6.75 1.91
C GLY A 7 -4.68 6.06 2.97
N ILE A 8 -5.94 6.48 3.10
CA ILE A 8 -6.83 5.97 4.15
C ILE A 8 -7.12 4.50 3.87
N THR A 9 -6.89 3.66 4.87
CA THR A 9 -7.20 2.22 4.83
C THR A 9 -8.07 1.83 6.00
N ALA A 10 -8.92 0.82 5.81
CA ALA A 10 -9.72 0.23 6.87
C ALA A 10 -9.66 -1.31 6.78
N ILE A 11 -9.21 -1.96 7.83
CA ILE A 11 -9.09 -3.43 7.91
C ILE A 11 -9.85 -3.97 9.10
N ASN A 12 -10.44 -5.16 8.94
CA ASN A 12 -11.13 -5.83 10.04
C ASN A 12 -10.12 -6.59 10.91
N THR A 13 -10.01 -6.20 12.18
CA THR A 13 -9.11 -6.82 13.14
C THR A 13 -9.77 -7.94 13.96
N GLY A 14 -11.05 -8.24 13.71
CA GLY A 14 -11.86 -9.11 14.54
C GLY A 14 -12.48 -8.41 15.78
N ASN A 15 -11.96 -7.23 16.15
CA ASN A 15 -12.46 -6.40 17.25
C ASN A 15 -13.05 -5.07 16.77
N GLY A 16 -13.22 -4.92 15.47
CA GLY A 16 -13.66 -3.70 14.78
C GLY A 16 -12.78 -3.37 13.58
N MET A 17 -13.09 -2.27 12.93
CA MET A 17 -12.34 -1.76 11.80
C MET A 17 -11.21 -0.86 12.27
N LEU A 18 -9.96 -1.24 12.03
CA LEU A 18 -8.82 -0.36 12.22
C LEU A 18 -8.71 0.56 11.00
N VAL A 19 -9.00 1.82 11.20
CA VAL A 19 -8.86 2.86 10.16
C VAL A 19 -7.55 3.58 10.39
N SER A 20 -6.74 3.73 9.35
CA SER A 20 -5.45 4.42 9.41
C SER A 20 -5.26 5.35 8.22
N TRP A 21 -4.46 6.39 8.41
CA TRP A 21 -4.15 7.39 7.39
C TRP A 21 -2.74 7.95 7.56
N ARG A 22 -2.25 8.68 6.56
CA ARG A 22 -0.92 9.28 6.58
C ARG A 22 -0.92 10.66 7.25
N TYR A 23 0.13 10.94 8.00
CA TYR A 23 0.59 12.29 8.29
C TYR A 23 1.51 12.71 7.13
N LEU A 24 1.19 13.79 6.43
CA LEU A 24 1.91 14.19 5.22
C LEU A 24 3.01 15.20 5.55
N ALA A 25 4.05 15.23 4.72
CA ALA A 25 5.19 16.13 4.92
C ALA A 25 4.83 17.64 4.88
N ASN A 26 3.66 17.99 4.33
CA ASN A 26 3.13 19.36 4.28
C ASN A 26 2.12 19.65 5.40
N ASP A 27 1.88 18.72 6.31
CA ASP A 27 1.11 18.98 7.53
C ASP A 27 1.98 19.75 8.52
N THR A 28 1.33 20.61 9.29
CA THR A 28 2.01 21.34 10.38
C THR A 28 1.92 20.55 11.69
N GLU A 29 2.78 20.87 12.64
CA GLU A 29 2.74 20.28 13.97
C GLU A 29 1.40 20.45 14.71
N ASN A 30 0.55 21.36 14.24
CA ASN A 30 -0.78 21.61 14.80
C ASN A 30 -1.91 20.97 14.00
N THR A 31 -1.58 20.16 12.98
CA THR A 31 -2.59 19.43 12.20
C THR A 31 -3.24 18.37 13.08
N THR A 32 -4.56 18.38 13.14
CA THR A 32 -5.39 17.39 13.80
C THR A 32 -6.34 16.75 12.79
N PHE A 33 -7.02 15.67 13.18
CA PHE A 33 -7.86 14.91 12.27
C PHE A 33 -9.24 14.66 12.86
N LYS A 34 -10.26 14.63 12.00
CA LYS A 34 -11.58 14.15 12.32
C LYS A 34 -11.90 12.95 11.44
N LEU A 35 -12.26 11.84 12.06
CA LEU A 35 -12.71 10.64 11.35
C LEU A 35 -14.22 10.53 11.43
N TYR A 36 -14.82 10.29 10.28
CA TYR A 36 -16.25 10.07 10.12
C TYR A 36 -16.52 8.65 9.62
N ARG A 37 -17.59 8.04 10.12
CA ARG A 37 -18.19 6.83 9.59
C ARG A 37 -19.61 7.16 9.12
N ASN A 38 -19.93 6.94 7.85
CA ASN A 38 -21.25 7.23 7.27
C ASN A 38 -21.72 8.66 7.61
N ASP A 39 -20.81 9.64 7.49
CA ASP A 39 -20.99 11.06 7.84
C ASP A 39 -21.16 11.38 9.34
N GLU A 40 -21.17 10.40 10.21
CA GLU A 40 -21.14 10.59 11.66
C GLU A 40 -19.70 10.77 12.15
N LEU A 41 -19.42 11.83 12.93
CA LEU A 41 -18.12 12.05 13.56
C LEU A 41 -17.90 11.01 14.68
N ILE A 42 -16.92 10.12 14.51
CA ILE A 42 -16.63 9.05 15.48
C ILE A 42 -15.32 9.25 16.24
N TYR A 43 -14.39 10.08 15.71
CA TYR A 43 -13.13 10.35 16.38
C TYR A 43 -12.59 11.73 16.01
N THR A 44 -11.98 12.39 17.00
CA THR A 44 -11.18 13.61 16.80
C THR A 44 -9.82 13.38 17.43
N SER A 45 -8.75 13.52 16.65
CA SER A 45 -7.40 13.44 17.21
C SER A 45 -7.04 14.73 17.96
N GLU A 46 -6.22 14.59 18.98
CA GLU A 46 -5.47 15.71 19.55
C GLU A 46 -4.15 15.88 18.81
N LYS A 47 -3.42 16.94 19.13
CA LYS A 47 -2.07 17.17 18.64
C LYS A 47 -1.16 15.99 19.05
N ASP A 48 -0.26 15.59 18.16
CA ASP A 48 0.74 14.54 18.37
C ASP A 48 0.14 13.13 18.63
N MET A 49 -1.14 12.92 18.35
CA MET A 49 -1.79 11.61 18.46
C MET A 49 -1.57 10.79 17.19
N SER A 50 -1.72 9.47 17.33
CA SER A 50 -1.61 8.53 16.21
C SER A 50 -2.66 8.78 15.13
N THR A 51 -2.27 8.52 13.88
CA THR A 51 -3.14 8.61 12.69
C THR A 51 -3.86 7.29 12.43
N CYS A 52 -4.45 6.72 13.47
CA CYS A 52 -5.28 5.53 13.38
C CYS A 52 -6.34 5.51 14.49
N TYR A 53 -7.43 4.80 14.22
CA TYR A 53 -8.52 4.62 15.18
C TYR A 53 -9.17 3.25 14.99
N LEU A 54 -9.44 2.55 16.10
CA LEU A 54 -10.20 1.30 16.10
C LEU A 54 -11.69 1.59 16.29
N ASP A 55 -12.43 1.54 15.21
CA ASP A 55 -13.89 1.67 15.21
C ASP A 55 -14.53 0.31 15.49
N LYS A 56 -14.98 0.12 16.74
CA LYS A 56 -15.57 -1.14 17.20
C LYS A 56 -16.94 -1.45 16.58
N ASP A 57 -17.64 -0.41 16.13
CA ASP A 57 -18.97 -0.51 15.53
C ASP A 57 -18.95 -0.48 14.01
N GLY A 58 -17.73 -0.39 13.42
CA GLY A 58 -17.52 -0.35 11.99
C GLY A 58 -17.62 -1.73 11.33
N SER A 59 -17.81 -1.70 10.02
CA SER A 59 -17.84 -2.90 9.17
C SER A 59 -17.19 -2.61 7.81
N ALA A 60 -16.95 -3.65 7.01
CA ALA A 60 -16.41 -3.51 5.67
C ALA A 60 -17.36 -2.76 4.70
N SER A 61 -18.61 -2.55 5.06
CA SER A 61 -19.59 -1.73 4.31
C SER A 61 -19.67 -0.29 4.79
N SER A 62 -18.92 0.09 5.83
CA SER A 62 -18.87 1.46 6.33
C SER A 62 -18.12 2.37 5.36
N ILE A 63 -18.57 3.61 5.26
CA ILE A 63 -17.88 4.66 4.50
C ILE A 63 -17.08 5.50 5.48
N TYR A 64 -15.76 5.47 5.37
CA TYR A 64 -14.88 6.28 6.21
C TYR A 64 -14.36 7.49 5.47
N ARG A 65 -14.34 8.64 6.15
CA ARG A 65 -13.79 9.90 5.66
C ARG A 65 -12.92 10.53 6.74
N VAL A 66 -11.77 11.05 6.34
CA VAL A 66 -10.85 11.79 7.21
C VAL A 66 -10.76 13.23 6.75
N ASP A 67 -11.03 14.16 7.64
CA ASP A 67 -10.78 15.58 7.46
C ASP A 67 -9.49 15.95 8.22
N SER A 68 -8.53 16.59 7.56
CA SER A 68 -7.43 17.26 8.25
C SER A 68 -7.82 18.67 8.63
N ILE A 69 -7.49 19.05 9.86
CA ILE A 69 -7.87 20.33 10.45
C ILE A 69 -6.60 21.11 10.76
N GLU A 70 -6.54 22.34 10.25
CA GLU A 70 -5.47 23.28 10.54
C GLU A 70 -6.05 24.62 10.94
N ASN A 71 -5.60 25.20 12.05
CA ASN A 71 -6.13 26.46 12.60
C ASN A 71 -7.66 26.48 12.75
N GLY A 72 -8.24 25.32 13.13
CA GLY A 72 -9.69 25.17 13.32
C GLY A 72 -10.52 25.02 12.05
N SER A 73 -9.88 25.03 10.87
CA SER A 73 -10.56 24.89 9.57
C SER A 73 -10.16 23.58 8.88
N VAL A 74 -11.06 23.02 8.07
CA VAL A 74 -10.78 21.84 7.23
C VAL A 74 -9.81 22.25 6.12
N LYS A 75 -8.65 21.59 6.08
CA LYS A 75 -7.62 21.75 5.04
C LYS A 75 -7.79 20.77 3.89
N SER A 76 -8.07 19.49 4.21
CA SER A 76 -8.41 18.47 3.24
C SER A 76 -9.47 17.53 3.78
N SER A 77 -10.19 16.87 2.89
CA SER A 77 -11.20 15.88 3.20
C SER A 77 -11.10 14.74 2.19
N GLU A 78 -10.87 13.53 2.66
CA GLU A 78 -10.64 12.37 1.80
C GLU A 78 -11.42 11.16 2.30
N THR A 79 -11.93 10.37 1.35
CA THR A 79 -12.71 9.16 1.64
C THR A 79 -11.83 7.91 1.46
N CYS A 80 -11.99 6.95 2.35
CA CYS A 80 -11.31 5.67 2.29
C CYS A 80 -11.79 4.86 1.08
N THR A 81 -10.86 4.45 0.23
CA THR A 81 -11.12 3.59 -0.93
C THR A 81 -10.64 2.15 -0.73
N LEU A 82 -9.75 1.92 0.26
CA LEU A 82 -9.17 0.63 0.57
C LEU A 82 -9.77 0.07 1.86
N ILE A 83 -10.81 -0.77 1.72
CA ILE A 83 -11.48 -1.42 2.84
C ILE A 83 -11.39 -2.94 2.68
N SER A 84 -10.96 -3.64 3.73
CA SER A 84 -10.90 -5.11 3.76
C SER A 84 -11.69 -5.68 4.93
N ASN A 85 -12.44 -6.76 4.66
CA ASN A 85 -13.07 -7.55 5.72
C ASN A 85 -12.09 -8.50 6.42
N ASN A 86 -10.84 -8.56 5.98
CA ASN A 86 -9.73 -9.27 6.59
C ASN A 86 -8.78 -8.28 7.29
N SER A 87 -7.85 -8.80 8.06
CA SER A 87 -6.78 -8.01 8.68
C SER A 87 -5.63 -7.65 7.70
N TYR A 88 -5.82 -7.90 6.41
CA TYR A 88 -4.86 -7.68 5.34
C TYR A 88 -5.58 -7.40 4.02
N PHE A 89 -4.82 -6.92 3.04
CA PHE A 89 -5.24 -6.81 1.64
C PHE A 89 -4.52 -7.88 0.83
N ASP A 90 -5.28 -8.62 0.00
CA ASP A 90 -4.72 -9.49 -1.03
C ASP A 90 -4.51 -8.68 -2.31
N ILE A 91 -3.27 -8.71 -2.81
CA ILE A 91 -2.94 -8.10 -4.09
C ILE A 91 -2.66 -9.23 -5.09
N PRO A 92 -3.57 -9.50 -6.02
CA PRO A 92 -3.37 -10.53 -7.02
C PRO A 92 -2.22 -10.14 -7.95
N MET A 93 -1.31 -11.08 -8.22
CA MET A 93 -0.12 -10.84 -9.04
C MET A 93 -0.04 -11.82 -10.20
N ASP A 94 0.50 -11.35 -11.33
CA ASP A 94 0.75 -12.16 -12.53
C ASP A 94 2.16 -12.78 -12.46
N VAL A 95 2.23 -14.02 -11.98
CA VAL A 95 3.50 -14.75 -11.82
C VAL A 95 4.17 -14.96 -13.19
N PRO A 96 5.47 -14.58 -13.37
CA PRO A 96 6.17 -14.81 -14.62
C PRO A 96 6.25 -16.29 -15.01
N LYS A 97 6.21 -16.58 -16.31
CA LYS A 97 6.44 -17.92 -16.83
C LYS A 97 7.93 -18.20 -16.97
N ALA A 98 8.41 -19.26 -16.37
CA ALA A 98 9.80 -19.70 -16.52
C ALA A 98 10.08 -20.18 -17.95
N GLN A 99 11.31 -19.94 -18.43
CA GLN A 99 11.80 -20.44 -19.70
C GLN A 99 12.46 -21.82 -19.56
N THR A 100 13.03 -22.09 -18.39
CA THR A 100 13.69 -23.36 -18.06
C THR A 100 12.71 -24.29 -17.36
N SER A 101 12.65 -25.54 -17.80
CA SER A 101 11.82 -26.57 -17.16
C SER A 101 12.23 -26.78 -15.70
N GLY A 102 11.23 -26.84 -14.81
CA GLY A 102 11.45 -27.04 -13.37
C GLY A 102 11.81 -25.77 -12.60
N VAL A 103 11.92 -24.61 -13.26
CA VAL A 103 12.08 -23.32 -12.61
C VAL A 103 10.70 -22.72 -12.34
N SER A 104 10.54 -22.12 -11.18
CA SER A 104 9.36 -21.33 -10.76
C SER A 104 9.79 -19.93 -10.35
N TYR A 105 8.83 -19.02 -10.22
CA TYR A 105 9.07 -17.66 -9.72
C TYR A 105 8.37 -17.45 -8.39
N SER A 106 9.00 -16.66 -7.53
CA SER A 106 8.41 -16.13 -6.31
C SER A 106 8.66 -14.63 -6.20
N PRO A 107 7.73 -13.87 -5.59
CA PRO A 107 8.01 -12.50 -5.22
C PRO A 107 9.14 -12.49 -4.17
N ASN A 108 10.04 -11.54 -4.29
CA ASN A 108 11.14 -11.32 -3.36
C ASN A 108 11.02 -9.92 -2.76
N ASP A 109 12.03 -9.07 -2.90
CA ASP A 109 11.98 -7.72 -2.36
C ASP A 109 10.89 -6.87 -3.04
N CYS A 110 10.23 -6.03 -2.23
CA CYS A 110 9.23 -5.07 -2.68
C CYS A 110 9.59 -3.67 -2.19
N THR A 111 9.22 -2.67 -2.98
CA THR A 111 9.24 -1.27 -2.57
C THR A 111 7.99 -0.57 -3.07
N VAL A 112 7.79 0.68 -2.68
CA VAL A 112 6.62 1.46 -3.07
C VAL A 112 7.02 2.83 -3.61
N GLY A 113 6.18 3.41 -4.44
CA GLY A 113 6.33 4.77 -4.97
C GLY A 113 5.10 5.16 -5.78
N ASP A 114 4.80 6.45 -5.84
CA ASP A 114 3.75 7.00 -6.69
C ASP A 114 4.33 7.21 -8.11
N VAL A 115 4.08 6.25 -9.01
CA VAL A 115 4.71 6.22 -10.33
C VAL A 115 3.87 6.91 -11.40
N ASP A 116 2.57 7.02 -11.21
CA ASP A 116 1.68 7.68 -12.17
C ASP A 116 1.19 9.06 -11.69
N GLY A 117 1.54 9.46 -10.47
CA GLY A 117 1.26 10.79 -9.92
C GLY A 117 -0.17 10.95 -9.41
N ASP A 118 -0.88 9.84 -9.13
CA ASP A 118 -2.26 9.88 -8.65
C ASP A 118 -2.38 10.10 -7.13
N GLY A 119 -1.25 10.10 -6.41
CA GLY A 119 -1.17 10.31 -4.97
C GLY A 119 -1.23 9.03 -4.16
N GLN A 120 -1.44 7.88 -4.77
CA GLN A 120 -1.39 6.57 -4.14
C GLN A 120 -0.05 5.90 -4.42
N TYR A 121 0.33 4.92 -3.61
CA TYR A 121 1.53 4.14 -3.87
C TYR A 121 1.22 2.91 -4.72
N GLU A 122 2.01 2.72 -5.77
CA GLU A 122 2.19 1.45 -6.44
C GLU A 122 3.21 0.59 -5.69
N ILE A 123 3.12 -0.71 -5.90
CA ILE A 123 4.04 -1.71 -5.36
C ILE A 123 4.94 -2.20 -6.47
N PHE A 124 6.26 -2.09 -6.27
CA PHE A 124 7.26 -2.69 -7.14
C PHE A 124 7.69 -4.03 -6.56
N VAL A 125 7.58 -5.07 -7.36
CA VAL A 125 7.87 -6.45 -6.95
C VAL A 125 9.00 -7.01 -7.80
N LYS A 126 10.08 -7.42 -7.16
CA LYS A 126 11.13 -8.20 -7.80
C LYS A 126 10.71 -9.68 -7.83
N TRP A 127 10.74 -10.27 -9.01
CA TRP A 127 10.50 -11.69 -9.22
C TRP A 127 11.81 -12.43 -9.35
N ASP A 128 12.09 -13.33 -8.40
CA ASP A 128 13.25 -14.19 -8.44
C ASP A 128 12.91 -15.59 -8.98
N PRO A 129 13.70 -16.11 -9.93
CA PRO A 129 13.58 -17.51 -10.36
C PRO A 129 14.11 -18.44 -9.26
N SER A 130 13.54 -19.64 -9.12
CA SER A 130 13.97 -20.64 -8.12
C SER A 130 15.41 -21.11 -8.30
N ASN A 131 16.04 -20.82 -9.44
CA ASN A 131 17.45 -21.05 -9.71
C ASN A 131 18.31 -19.79 -9.54
N SER A 132 17.80 -18.75 -8.85
CA SER A 132 18.58 -17.55 -8.51
C SER A 132 19.83 -17.93 -7.71
N LYS A 133 20.86 -17.09 -7.79
CA LYS A 133 22.18 -17.32 -7.17
C LYS A 133 22.75 -16.04 -6.63
N ASP A 134 23.44 -16.16 -5.52
CA ASP A 134 24.27 -15.09 -4.96
C ASP A 134 25.48 -14.77 -5.86
N ASN A 135 26.06 -13.57 -5.69
CA ASN A 135 27.23 -13.09 -6.43
C ASN A 135 28.44 -14.04 -6.33
N SER A 136 28.57 -14.76 -5.23
CA SER A 136 29.66 -15.74 -4.99
C SER A 136 29.48 -17.07 -5.75
N GLN A 137 28.29 -17.34 -6.27
CA GLN A 137 27.93 -18.62 -6.88
C GLN A 137 28.06 -18.58 -8.40
N LYS A 138 28.62 -19.64 -8.98
CA LYS A 138 28.71 -19.80 -10.45
C LYS A 138 27.44 -20.49 -11.00
N GLY A 139 27.16 -20.28 -12.28
CA GLY A 139 26.08 -20.93 -13.02
C GLY A 139 25.09 -19.93 -13.62
N LYS A 140 24.23 -20.45 -14.49
CA LYS A 140 23.18 -19.67 -15.14
C LYS A 140 21.97 -19.55 -14.20
N THR A 141 21.27 -18.43 -14.30
CA THR A 141 19.96 -18.21 -13.70
C THR A 141 18.97 -17.78 -14.78
N ASP A 142 17.71 -18.06 -14.58
CA ASP A 142 16.65 -17.52 -15.43
C ASP A 142 16.55 -16.00 -15.26
N LYS A 143 15.69 -15.39 -16.05
CA LYS A 143 15.46 -13.95 -16.04
C LYS A 143 14.94 -13.49 -14.69
N VAL A 144 15.33 -12.29 -14.29
CA VAL A 144 14.74 -11.56 -13.17
C VAL A 144 13.82 -10.49 -13.74
N PHE A 145 12.67 -10.30 -13.12
CA PHE A 145 11.71 -9.27 -13.52
C PHE A 145 11.42 -8.30 -12.38
N ILE A 146 11.04 -7.07 -12.74
CA ILE A 146 10.42 -6.13 -11.84
C ILE A 146 9.05 -5.79 -12.39
N ASP A 147 8.02 -5.98 -11.59
CA ASP A 147 6.66 -5.59 -11.89
C ASP A 147 6.25 -4.38 -11.06
N CYS A 148 5.33 -3.59 -11.61
CA CYS A 148 4.65 -2.53 -10.90
C CYS A 148 3.15 -2.83 -10.86
N TYR A 149 2.56 -2.80 -9.66
CA TYR A 149 1.15 -3.08 -9.44
C TYR A 149 0.47 -1.94 -8.68
N LYS A 150 -0.77 -1.64 -9.05
CA LYS A 150 -1.69 -0.92 -8.18
C LYS A 150 -2.18 -1.82 -7.05
N LEU A 151 -2.75 -1.22 -6.00
CA LEU A 151 -3.23 -1.95 -4.82
C LEU A 151 -4.43 -2.85 -5.13
N ASP A 152 -5.11 -2.67 -6.25
CA ASP A 152 -6.18 -3.56 -6.74
C ASP A 152 -5.65 -4.77 -7.54
N GLY A 153 -4.31 -4.88 -7.71
CA GLY A 153 -3.65 -5.93 -8.49
C GLY A 153 -3.50 -5.62 -9.98
N SER A 154 -3.95 -4.46 -10.44
CA SER A 154 -3.71 -4.01 -11.82
C SER A 154 -2.22 -3.84 -12.07
N LYS A 155 -1.66 -4.65 -12.97
CA LYS A 155 -0.26 -4.54 -13.36
C LYS A 155 -0.07 -3.42 -14.37
N LEU A 156 0.73 -2.41 -14.02
CA LEU A 156 1.05 -1.29 -14.89
C LEU A 156 2.09 -1.69 -15.94
N TRP A 157 3.15 -2.37 -15.52
CA TRP A 157 4.22 -2.81 -16.41
C TRP A 157 5.08 -3.92 -15.79
N ARG A 158 5.87 -4.57 -16.65
CA ARG A 158 6.93 -5.52 -16.28
C ARG A 158 8.22 -5.15 -16.99
N ILE A 159 9.31 -5.07 -16.26
CA ILE A 159 10.66 -4.89 -16.79
C ILE A 159 11.38 -6.24 -16.76
N ASP A 160 11.95 -6.66 -17.88
CA ASP A 160 12.84 -7.82 -18.00
C ASP A 160 14.28 -7.36 -17.76
N LEU A 161 14.87 -7.72 -16.64
CA LEU A 161 16.26 -7.40 -16.30
C LEU A 161 17.26 -8.37 -16.98
N GLY A 162 16.75 -9.44 -17.59
CA GLY A 162 17.57 -10.44 -18.22
C GLY A 162 18.01 -11.56 -17.30
N VAL A 163 18.85 -12.44 -17.85
CA VAL A 163 19.41 -13.61 -17.16
C VAL A 163 20.66 -13.25 -16.36
N ASN A 164 21.00 -14.12 -15.41
CA ASN A 164 22.22 -13.98 -14.58
C ASN A 164 22.28 -12.71 -13.73
N ILE A 165 21.14 -12.10 -13.44
CA ILE A 165 21.05 -11.07 -12.41
C ILE A 165 21.25 -11.74 -11.06
N ARG A 166 22.08 -11.17 -10.23
CA ARG A 166 22.45 -11.70 -8.91
C ARG A 166 21.76 -10.91 -7.79
N ALA A 167 21.44 -11.58 -6.71
CA ALA A 167 20.95 -10.95 -5.49
C ALA A 167 22.12 -10.42 -4.65
#